data_d9e51354681fe19d18fb5b911616c4e9
#
_entry.id   d9e51354681fe19d18fb5b911616c4e9
#
_cell.length_a   1.000
_cell.length_b   1.000
_cell.length_c   1.000
_cell.angle_alpha   90.00
_cell.angle_beta   90.00
_cell.angle_gamma   90.00
#
_symmetry.space_group_name_H-M   'P 1'
#
loop_
_entity.id
_entity.type
_entity.pdbx_description
1 polymer ?
#
loop_
_entity_poly.entity_id
_entity_poly.type
_entity_poly.pdbx_seq_one_letter_code
_entity_poly.pdbx_strand_id
1 'polypeptide(L)'
;MSLPMHPLKTYIVEDSPVIRENLIATLEELGPVQVVGTAEDEATAVHWLAEANRQVDLVIVDIFLKGGSGLGLLRAAQARPHRHKLVVLSNYATPDIRRKCLELGADQVFDKSNEIDALIQYCAWLAAGAASGAGASGNGLIT
;
A
#
# COMPACT_ATOMS: atom_id res chain seq x y z
N MET A 1 15.44 23.50 -8.79
CA MET A 1 14.00 23.33 -8.81
C MET A 1 13.63 21.88 -8.87
N SER A 2 12.70 21.50 -8.07
CA SER A 2 12.30 20.12 -8.10
C SER A 2 11.37 19.89 -9.28
N LEU A 3 11.47 18.71 -9.84
CA LEU A 3 10.55 18.32 -10.88
C LEU A 3 9.21 18.03 -10.26
N PRO A 4 8.15 18.36 -10.96
CA PRO A 4 6.85 17.99 -10.48
C PRO A 4 6.75 16.47 -10.51
N MET A 5 6.50 15.92 -9.36
CA MET A 5 6.21 14.52 -9.25
C MET A 5 4.72 14.39 -9.01
N HIS A 6 4.11 13.49 -9.71
CA HIS A 6 2.71 13.20 -9.43
C HIS A 6 2.66 12.43 -8.13
N PRO A 7 1.95 12.91 -7.13
CA PRO A 7 1.85 12.16 -5.90
C PRO A 7 1.16 10.82 -6.16
N LEU A 8 1.55 9.83 -5.40
CA LEU A 8 0.93 8.53 -5.48
C LEU A 8 -0.47 8.61 -4.90
N LYS A 9 -1.46 8.27 -5.69
CA LYS A 9 -2.83 8.20 -5.20
C LYS A 9 -2.97 6.95 -4.38
N THR A 10 -3.19 7.11 -3.10
CA THR A 10 -3.06 6.04 -2.12
C THR A 10 -4.37 5.81 -1.38
N TYR A 11 -4.73 4.55 -1.24
CA TYR A 11 -5.89 4.13 -0.46
C TYR A 11 -5.38 3.41 0.78
N ILE A 12 -5.92 3.75 1.94
CA ILE A 12 -5.44 3.20 3.21
C ILE A 12 -6.56 2.45 3.92
N VAL A 13 -6.26 1.21 4.30
CA VAL A 13 -7.21 0.36 5.02
C VAL A 13 -6.66 0.14 6.43
N GLU A 14 -7.27 0.80 7.40
CA GLU A 14 -6.83 0.80 8.79
C GLU A 14 -8.03 1.11 9.68
N ASP A 15 -8.31 0.26 10.66
CA ASP A 15 -9.50 0.41 11.47
C ASP A 15 -9.36 1.36 12.65
N SER A 16 -8.15 1.70 13.06
CA SER A 16 -7.93 2.67 14.14
C SER A 16 -7.93 4.08 13.59
N PRO A 17 -8.86 4.95 14.01
CA PRO A 17 -8.85 6.33 13.51
C PRO A 17 -7.57 7.08 13.85
N VAL A 18 -7.03 6.87 15.04
CA VAL A 18 -5.81 7.57 15.46
C VAL A 18 -4.63 7.13 14.61
N ILE A 19 -4.45 5.82 14.43
CA ILE A 19 -3.35 5.31 13.62
C ILE A 19 -3.52 5.76 12.17
N ARG A 20 -4.75 5.70 11.67
CA ARG A 20 -5.03 6.10 10.28
C ARG A 20 -4.67 7.56 10.04
N GLU A 21 -5.10 8.45 10.94
CA GLU A 21 -4.82 9.87 10.78
C GLU A 21 -3.35 10.18 10.88
N ASN A 22 -2.65 9.54 11.81
CA ASN A 22 -1.22 9.74 11.95
C ASN A 22 -0.47 9.23 10.72
N LEU A 23 -0.90 8.11 10.17
CA LEU A 23 -0.27 7.56 8.99
C LEU A 23 -0.47 8.46 7.78
N ILE A 24 -1.69 8.97 7.60
CA ILE A 24 -1.99 9.90 6.51
C ILE A 24 -1.10 11.13 6.62
N ALA A 25 -1.04 11.73 7.80
CA ALA A 25 -0.25 12.93 8.00
C ALA A 25 1.22 12.69 7.70
N THR A 26 1.75 11.57 8.19
CA THR A 26 3.16 11.24 7.97
C THR A 26 3.47 11.03 6.49
N LEU A 27 2.63 10.26 5.82
CA LEU A 27 2.86 9.93 4.42
C LEU A 27 2.73 11.16 3.53
N GLU A 28 1.74 12.01 3.81
CA GLU A 28 1.55 13.22 2.99
C GLU A 28 2.59 14.28 3.26
N GLU A 29 3.13 14.31 4.47
CA GLU A 29 4.16 15.27 4.81
C GLU A 29 5.53 14.85 4.30
N LEU A 30 5.87 13.59 4.49
CA LEU A 30 7.23 13.12 4.25
C LEU A 30 7.40 12.37 2.93
N GLY A 31 6.32 11.98 2.29
CA GLY A 31 6.39 11.23 1.04
C GLY A 31 5.55 11.85 -0.06
N PRO A 32 5.74 11.42 -1.29
CA PRO A 32 4.95 11.90 -2.42
C PRO A 32 3.62 11.16 -2.50
N VAL A 33 2.80 11.31 -1.47
CA VAL A 33 1.55 10.56 -1.31
C VAL A 33 0.37 11.50 -1.21
N GLN A 34 -0.70 11.16 -1.91
CA GLN A 34 -1.99 11.83 -1.78
C GLN A 34 -3.01 10.77 -1.42
N VAL A 35 -3.57 10.84 -0.22
CA VAL A 35 -4.56 9.84 0.20
C VAL A 35 -5.89 10.18 -0.43
N VAL A 36 -6.41 9.25 -1.23
CA VAL A 36 -7.65 9.45 -1.98
C VAL A 36 -8.84 8.75 -1.36
N GLY A 37 -8.62 7.92 -0.36
CA GLY A 37 -9.71 7.26 0.35
C GLY A 37 -9.19 6.37 1.45
N THR A 38 -10.09 5.98 2.33
CA THR A 38 -9.75 5.10 3.45
C THR A 38 -10.90 4.13 3.72
N ALA A 39 -10.59 3.02 4.38
CA ALA A 39 -11.59 2.08 4.84
C ALA A 39 -11.17 1.53 6.20
N GLU A 40 -12.16 1.08 6.96
CA GLU A 40 -11.93 0.52 8.28
C GLU A 40 -12.10 -0.99 8.30
N ASP A 41 -12.64 -1.56 7.24
CA ASP A 41 -12.93 -2.98 7.20
C ASP A 41 -12.71 -3.52 5.79
N GLU A 42 -12.70 -4.84 5.71
CA GLU A 42 -12.46 -5.55 4.45
C GLU A 42 -13.53 -5.26 3.41
N ALA A 43 -14.80 -5.34 3.80
CA ALA A 43 -15.89 -5.21 2.84
C ALA A 43 -15.93 -3.84 2.18
N THR A 44 -15.71 -2.78 2.96
CA THR A 44 -15.68 -1.42 2.43
C THR A 44 -14.52 -1.27 1.45
N ALA A 45 -13.35 -1.80 1.81
CA ALA A 45 -12.18 -1.70 0.96
C ALA A 45 -12.35 -2.47 -0.34
N VAL A 46 -12.87 -3.69 -0.27
CA VAL A 46 -13.12 -4.50 -1.46
C VAL A 46 -14.10 -3.80 -2.39
N HIS A 47 -15.17 -3.27 -1.81
CA HIS A 47 -16.17 -2.56 -2.61
C HIS A 47 -15.57 -1.34 -3.30
N TRP A 48 -14.77 -0.56 -2.56
CA TRP A 48 -14.16 0.64 -3.12
C TRP A 48 -13.22 0.28 -4.27
N LEU A 49 -12.38 -0.74 -4.08
CA LEU A 49 -11.41 -1.14 -5.10
C LEU A 49 -12.09 -1.79 -6.31
N ALA A 50 -13.30 -2.29 -6.15
CA ALA A 50 -14.03 -2.90 -7.25
C ALA A 50 -14.65 -1.89 -8.21
N GLU A 51 -14.67 -0.62 -7.83
CA GLU A 51 -15.20 0.42 -8.71
C GLU A 51 -14.32 0.56 -9.94
N ALA A 52 -14.91 0.48 -11.10
CA ALA A 52 -14.15 0.37 -12.34
C ALA A 52 -13.27 1.58 -12.64
N ASN A 53 -13.65 2.73 -12.16
CA ASN A 53 -12.94 3.96 -12.48
C ASN A 53 -12.00 4.45 -11.38
N ARG A 54 -11.78 3.65 -10.37
CA ARG A 54 -10.89 4.08 -9.30
C ARG A 54 -9.45 4.14 -9.82
N GLN A 55 -8.86 5.29 -9.63
CA GLN A 55 -7.47 5.50 -9.99
C GLN A 55 -6.66 5.55 -8.71
N VAL A 56 -5.96 4.48 -8.44
CA VAL A 56 -5.13 4.38 -7.26
C VAL A 56 -3.81 3.74 -7.67
N ASP A 57 -2.73 4.27 -7.12
CA ASP A 57 -1.38 3.78 -7.41
C ASP A 57 -0.89 2.83 -6.34
N LEU A 58 -1.37 3.00 -5.12
CA LEU A 58 -0.87 2.28 -3.96
C LEU A 58 -1.99 2.02 -2.97
N VAL A 59 -2.08 0.78 -2.50
CA VAL A 59 -3.01 0.41 -1.44
C VAL A 59 -2.18 -0.04 -0.25
N ILE A 60 -2.39 0.58 0.90
CA ILE A 60 -1.72 0.22 2.13
C ILE A 60 -2.76 -0.40 3.05
N VAL A 61 -2.51 -1.61 3.51
CA VAL A 61 -3.51 -2.35 4.26
C VAL A 61 -2.93 -2.95 5.52
N ASP A 62 -3.68 -2.79 6.62
CA ASP A 62 -3.39 -3.51 7.86
C ASP A 62 -4.07 -4.89 7.76
N ILE A 63 -3.39 -5.91 8.25
CA ILE A 63 -3.93 -7.26 8.23
C ILE A 63 -5.05 -7.42 9.25
N PHE A 64 -4.89 -6.80 10.42
CA PHE A 64 -5.81 -7.01 11.54
C PHE A 64 -6.85 -5.90 11.57
N LEU A 65 -8.00 -6.17 10.98
CA LEU A 65 -9.10 -5.21 10.88
C LEU A 65 -10.24 -5.65 11.79
N LYS A 66 -11.06 -4.70 12.22
CA LYS A 66 -12.23 -5.03 13.03
C LYS A 66 -13.18 -5.92 12.27
N GLY A 67 -13.44 -5.60 11.03
CA GLY A 67 -14.35 -6.38 10.19
C GLY A 67 -13.59 -7.03 9.07
N GLY A 68 -13.42 -8.34 9.16
CA GLY A 68 -12.68 -9.07 8.15
C GLY A 68 -11.19 -9.03 8.37
N SER A 69 -10.43 -9.10 7.31
CA SER A 69 -8.99 -9.21 7.38
C SER A 69 -8.35 -8.57 6.17
N GLY A 70 -7.17 -8.00 6.38
CA GLY A 70 -6.35 -7.53 5.27
C GLY A 70 -5.95 -8.64 4.33
N LEU A 71 -5.82 -9.88 4.83
CA LEU A 71 -5.54 -11.02 3.96
C LEU A 71 -6.67 -11.27 2.98
N GLY A 72 -7.92 -11.10 3.43
CA GLY A 72 -9.08 -11.23 2.55
C GLY A 72 -9.07 -10.18 1.45
N LEU A 73 -8.65 -8.96 1.80
CA LEU A 73 -8.54 -7.90 0.80
C LEU A 73 -7.45 -8.25 -0.23
N LEU A 74 -6.32 -8.78 0.20
CA LEU A 74 -5.28 -9.19 -0.74
C LEU A 74 -5.79 -10.26 -1.70
N ARG A 75 -6.54 -11.24 -1.20
CA ARG A 75 -7.12 -12.27 -2.06
C ARG A 75 -8.07 -11.67 -3.08
N ALA A 76 -8.91 -10.75 -2.63
CA ALA A 76 -9.88 -10.11 -3.52
C ALA A 76 -9.18 -9.28 -4.59
N ALA A 77 -8.13 -8.56 -4.21
CA ALA A 77 -7.38 -7.75 -5.16
C ALA A 77 -6.64 -8.62 -6.18
N GLN A 78 -6.09 -9.76 -5.71
CA GLN A 78 -5.37 -10.66 -6.60
C GLN A 78 -6.29 -11.31 -7.62
N ALA A 79 -7.54 -11.50 -7.29
CA ALA A 79 -8.50 -12.13 -8.18
C ALA A 79 -8.91 -11.23 -9.35
N ARG A 80 -8.48 -9.97 -9.36
CA ARG A 80 -8.84 -9.02 -10.40
C ARG A 80 -7.58 -8.40 -10.99
N PRO A 81 -7.59 -8.06 -12.27
CA PRO A 81 -6.48 -7.30 -12.85
C PRO A 81 -6.39 -5.93 -12.17
N HIS A 82 -5.20 -5.53 -11.79
CA HIS A 82 -5.00 -4.21 -11.19
C HIS A 82 -3.59 -3.72 -11.50
N ARG A 83 -3.42 -2.39 -11.42
CA ARG A 83 -2.13 -1.76 -11.65
C ARG A 83 -1.52 -1.21 -10.40
N HIS A 84 -2.32 -1.13 -9.33
CA HIS A 84 -1.81 -0.56 -8.09
C HIS A 84 -0.91 -1.54 -7.37
N LYS A 85 -0.01 -0.99 -6.56
CA LYS A 85 0.84 -1.80 -5.68
C LYS A 85 0.10 -2.06 -4.39
N LEU A 86 0.31 -3.24 -3.84
CA LEU A 86 -0.31 -3.66 -2.58
C LEU A 86 0.76 -3.73 -1.52
N VAL A 87 0.63 -2.92 -0.48
CA VAL A 87 1.58 -2.87 0.62
C VAL A 87 0.86 -3.22 1.92
N VAL A 88 1.44 -4.13 2.67
CA VAL A 88 0.94 -4.49 3.99
C VAL A 88 1.75 -3.74 5.03
N LEU A 89 1.06 -3.16 6.00
CA LEU A 89 1.68 -2.46 7.12
C LEU A 89 1.11 -3.05 8.39
N SER A 90 1.93 -3.71 9.20
CA SER A 90 1.43 -4.48 10.34
C SER A 90 2.36 -4.36 11.54
N ASN A 91 1.79 -4.41 12.75
CA ASN A 91 2.58 -4.50 13.97
C ASN A 91 3.16 -5.90 14.17
N TYR A 92 2.69 -6.87 13.41
CA TYR A 92 3.09 -8.26 13.57
C TYR A 92 3.70 -8.80 12.27
N ALA A 93 4.69 -8.09 11.75
CA ALA A 93 5.34 -8.47 10.50
C ALA A 93 6.39 -9.57 10.74
N THR A 94 5.93 -10.71 11.27
CA THR A 94 6.79 -11.87 11.47
C THR A 94 7.16 -12.48 10.11
N PRO A 95 8.20 -13.33 10.05
CA PRO A 95 8.53 -13.98 8.79
C PRO A 95 7.37 -14.77 8.18
N ASP A 96 6.57 -15.44 9.00
CA ASP A 96 5.42 -16.19 8.49
C ASP A 96 4.35 -15.27 7.91
N ILE A 97 4.06 -14.18 8.60
CA ILE A 97 3.09 -13.19 8.11
C ILE A 97 3.59 -12.56 6.81
N ARG A 98 4.87 -12.19 6.76
CA ARG A 98 5.45 -11.60 5.54
C ARG A 98 5.33 -12.57 4.36
N ARG A 99 5.67 -13.82 4.58
CA ARG A 99 5.59 -14.83 3.53
C ARG A 99 4.15 -14.99 3.04
N LYS A 100 3.21 -15.08 3.98
CA LYS A 100 1.80 -15.25 3.62
C LYS A 100 1.28 -14.07 2.80
N CYS A 101 1.63 -12.86 3.20
CA CYS A 101 1.19 -11.68 2.47
C CYS A 101 1.76 -11.64 1.07
N LEU A 102 3.04 -11.97 0.93
CA LEU A 102 3.66 -11.99 -0.39
C LEU A 102 3.05 -13.07 -1.28
N GLU A 103 2.72 -14.22 -0.71
CA GLU A 103 2.03 -15.28 -1.45
C GLU A 103 0.66 -14.84 -1.95
N LEU A 104 0.01 -13.96 -1.18
CA LEU A 104 -1.31 -13.46 -1.55
C LEU A 104 -1.25 -12.22 -2.46
N GLY A 105 -0.08 -11.86 -2.92
CA GLY A 105 0.07 -10.81 -3.90
C GLY A 105 0.52 -9.46 -3.38
N ALA A 106 0.88 -9.36 -2.09
CA ALA A 106 1.44 -8.11 -1.59
C ALA A 106 2.79 -7.87 -2.25
N ASP A 107 3.04 -6.63 -2.62
CA ASP A 107 4.33 -6.25 -3.21
C ASP A 107 5.37 -6.02 -2.14
N GLN A 108 4.97 -5.51 -0.99
CA GLN A 108 5.85 -5.24 0.14
C GLN A 108 5.10 -5.43 1.44
N VAL A 109 5.84 -5.76 2.48
CA VAL A 109 5.31 -5.84 3.84
C VAL A 109 6.24 -5.04 4.74
N PHE A 110 5.68 -4.10 5.51
CA PHE A 110 6.46 -3.27 6.42
C PHE A 110 5.91 -3.38 7.84
N ASP A 111 6.81 -3.24 8.82
CA ASP A 111 6.46 -3.24 10.23
C ASP A 111 6.09 -1.82 10.65
N LYS A 112 4.92 -1.63 11.26
CA LYS A 112 4.46 -0.32 11.69
C LYS A 112 5.37 0.33 12.71
N SER A 113 6.02 -0.47 13.54
CA SER A 113 6.84 0.06 14.62
C SER A 113 8.21 0.49 14.16
N ASN A 114 8.77 -0.19 13.16
CA ASN A 114 10.17 -0.03 12.83
C ASN A 114 10.46 0.37 11.39
N GLU A 115 9.49 0.26 10.50
CA GLU A 115 9.78 0.37 9.07
C GLU A 115 8.98 1.44 8.34
N ILE A 116 8.48 2.43 9.05
CA ILE A 116 7.77 3.54 8.41
C ILE A 116 8.70 4.30 7.46
N ASP A 117 9.97 4.48 7.84
CA ASP A 117 10.92 5.15 6.95
C ASP A 117 11.13 4.37 5.66
N ALA A 118 11.17 3.05 5.76
CA ALA A 118 11.30 2.21 4.58
C ALA A 118 10.07 2.33 3.67
N LEU A 119 8.89 2.43 4.26
CA LEU A 119 7.66 2.64 3.50
C LEU A 119 7.72 3.98 2.76
N ILE A 120 8.17 5.03 3.43
CA ILE A 120 8.29 6.35 2.80
C ILE A 120 9.28 6.29 1.63
N GLN A 121 10.40 5.61 1.82
CA GLN A 121 11.37 5.45 0.74
C GLN A 121 10.81 4.67 -0.44
N TYR A 122 10.02 3.64 -0.14
CA TYR A 122 9.36 2.87 -1.19
C TYR A 122 8.38 3.74 -1.98
N CYS A 123 7.64 4.60 -1.30
CA CYS A 123 6.73 5.53 -1.96
C CYS A 123 7.49 6.48 -2.88
N ALA A 124 8.63 7.00 -2.41
CA ALA A 124 9.44 7.88 -3.24
C ALA A 124 9.95 7.16 -4.48
N TRP A 125 10.35 5.92 -4.33
CA TRP A 125 10.82 5.11 -5.43
C TRP A 125 9.72 4.87 -6.46
N LEU A 126 8.50 4.55 -5.99
CA LEU A 126 7.36 4.36 -6.88
C LEU A 126 7.01 5.65 -7.62
N ALA A 127 6.99 6.77 -6.89
CA ALA A 127 6.62 8.05 -7.48
C ALA A 127 7.63 8.51 -8.51
N ALA A 128 8.86 8.06 -8.39
CA ALA A 128 9.89 8.35 -9.39
C ALA A 128 9.74 7.49 -10.65
N GLY A 129 8.73 6.63 -10.70
CA GLY A 129 8.49 5.81 -11.87
C GLY A 129 9.33 4.55 -11.95
N ALA A 130 10.05 4.23 -10.89
CA ALA A 130 10.95 3.08 -10.93
C ALA A 130 10.22 1.79 -11.25
N ALA A 131 9.04 1.60 -10.65
CA ALA A 131 8.29 0.37 -10.88
C ALA A 131 7.72 0.28 -12.28
N SER A 132 7.36 1.43 -12.87
CA SER A 132 6.77 1.41 -14.21
C SER A 132 7.84 1.37 -15.29
N GLY A 133 8.94 2.04 -15.02
CA GLY A 133 9.99 2.05 -16.02
C GLY A 133 10.73 0.78 -16.06
N ALA A 134 10.69 0.16 -15.05
CA ALA A 134 11.38 -0.99 -15.01
C ALA A 134 10.89 -1.99 -15.76
N GLY A 135 10.12 -1.45 -16.04
CA GLY A 135 10.03 -2.29 -16.42
C GLY A 135 11.29 -2.82 -16.49
N ALA A 136 11.31 -2.63 -16.74
CA ALA A 136 12.22 -2.95 -16.91
C ALA A 136 13.26 -3.45 -16.36
N SER A 137 13.60 -3.56 -16.37
CA SER A 137 14.60 -3.87 -15.92
C SER A 137 14.87 -4.34 -14.98
N GLY A 138 14.47 -4.51 -14.98
CA GLY A 138 14.88 -4.74 -14.26
C GLY A 138 15.41 -5.04 -13.61
N ASN A 139 15.42 -5.09 -13.69
CA ASN A 139 15.94 -5.04 -13.10
C ASN A 139 16.32 -5.02 -12.23
N GLY A 140 16.07 -5.09 -12.27
CA GLY A 140 16.45 -4.94 -11.51
C GLY A 140 17.01 -5.01 -10.77
N LEU A 141 16.95 -5.05 -10.78
CA LEU A 141 17.44 -4.81 -10.21
C LEU A 141 17.85 -4.84 -9.49
N ILE A 142 17.74 -4.97 -9.39
CA ILE A 142 18.09 -4.77 -8.86
C ILE A 142 18.41 -4.92 -8.31
N THR A 143 18.36 -5.13 -8.26
CA THR A 143 18.61 -5.07 -7.92
C THR A 143 18.76 -5.12 -7.66
#